data_e8fe625d2825e84b60563674ff94c24a
#
_entry.id   e8fe625d2825e84b60563674ff94c24a
#
_cell.length_a   1.000
_cell.length_b   1.000
_cell.length_c   1.000
_cell.angle_alpha   90.00
_cell.angle_beta   90.00
_cell.angle_gamma   90.00
#
_symmetry.space_group_name_H-M   'P 1'
#
loop_
_entity.id
_entity.type
_entity.pdbx_description
1 polymer ?
#
loop_
_entity_poly.entity_id
_entity_poly.type
_entity_poly.pdbx_seq_one_letter_code
_entity_poly.pdbx_strand_id
1 'polypeptide(L)'
;MKLSFRWYGEDDKVTLEQIRQIPGMDSIVTAVYDVPVGEVWSRESIAKLKKQTEDAGLHFEVIESIPVHEDIKTHSGEYQTWIANYQQSIRNLAACGIDTVCYNFMPILDWTRTDLEYQLADGSKALRFDQIAFA
;
A
#
# COMPACT_ATOMS: atom_id res chain seq x y z
N MET A 1 17.49 0.28 -13.65
CA MET A 1 16.41 -0.36 -12.88
C MET A 1 16.73 -0.15 -11.41
N LYS A 2 15.79 0.32 -10.60
CA LYS A 2 15.96 0.48 -9.15
C LYS A 2 15.47 -0.77 -8.44
N LEU A 3 16.13 -1.16 -7.37
CA LEU A 3 15.67 -2.23 -6.48
C LEU A 3 14.88 -1.60 -5.34
N SER A 4 13.63 -1.99 -5.19
CA SER A 4 12.73 -1.49 -4.15
C SER A 4 12.12 -2.63 -3.35
N PHE A 5 11.78 -2.36 -2.09
CA PHE A 5 11.16 -3.30 -1.18
C PHE A 5 9.76 -2.81 -0.76
N ARG A 6 8.79 -3.73 -0.70
CA ARG A 6 7.46 -3.41 -0.17
C ARG A 6 7.49 -3.44 1.35
N TRP A 7 7.25 -2.28 1.97
CA TRP A 7 7.21 -2.14 3.43
C TRP A 7 5.80 -1.79 3.89
N TYR A 8 5.30 -2.47 4.91
CA TYR A 8 3.93 -2.35 5.39
C TYR A 8 3.78 -1.43 6.61
N GLY A 9 4.73 -0.53 6.84
CA GLY A 9 4.66 0.47 7.90
C GLY A 9 5.31 0.00 9.22
N GLU A 10 5.07 0.76 10.28
CA GLU A 10 5.75 0.56 11.58
C GLU A 10 5.43 -0.78 12.24
N ASP A 11 4.26 -1.38 11.92
CA ASP A 11 3.86 -2.70 12.43
C ASP A 11 4.40 -3.87 11.59
N ASP A 12 5.16 -3.60 10.51
CA ASP A 12 5.79 -4.63 9.71
C ASP A 12 6.87 -5.36 10.54
N LYS A 13 6.93 -6.68 10.39
CA LYS A 13 7.99 -7.50 11.01
C LYS A 13 9.38 -7.19 10.44
N VAL A 14 9.43 -6.67 9.22
CA VAL A 14 10.66 -6.26 8.54
C VAL A 14 10.86 -4.77 8.73
N THR A 15 11.94 -4.37 9.38
CA THR A 15 12.24 -2.96 9.65
C THR A 15 12.97 -2.28 8.48
N LEU A 16 12.91 -0.95 8.42
CA LEU A 16 13.64 -0.19 7.40
C LEU A 16 15.16 -0.43 7.48
N GLU A 17 15.72 -0.62 8.68
CA GLU A 17 17.12 -0.93 8.88
C GLU A 17 17.48 -2.30 8.28
N GLN A 18 16.61 -3.30 8.42
CA GLN A 18 16.82 -4.62 7.79
C GLN A 18 16.75 -4.53 6.28
N ILE A 19 15.78 -3.77 5.74
CA ILE A 19 15.65 -3.52 4.30
C ILE A 19 16.92 -2.85 3.77
N ARG A 20 17.45 -1.85 4.49
CA ARG A 20 18.64 -1.12 4.11
C ARG A 20 19.90 -2.00 4.05
N GLN A 21 19.93 -3.12 4.76
CA GLN A 21 21.05 -4.07 4.73
C GLN A 21 21.11 -4.92 3.45
N ILE A 22 20.04 -4.96 2.66
CA ILE A 22 20.00 -5.71 1.40
C ILE A 22 20.91 -5.02 0.38
N PRO A 23 21.92 -5.71 -0.18
CA PRO A 23 22.83 -5.11 -1.13
C PRO A 23 22.10 -4.51 -2.35
N GLY A 24 22.37 -3.25 -2.66
CA GLY A 24 21.75 -2.55 -3.78
C GLY A 24 20.32 -2.08 -3.56
N MET A 25 19.76 -2.25 -2.35
CA MET A 25 18.46 -1.70 -2.02
C MET A 25 18.51 -0.17 -2.00
N ASP A 26 17.61 0.46 -2.76
CA ASP A 26 17.60 1.90 -2.98
C ASP A 26 16.33 2.55 -2.44
N SER A 27 15.18 1.91 -2.63
CA SER A 27 13.90 2.53 -2.32
C SER A 27 12.88 1.58 -1.72
N ILE A 28 11.81 2.14 -1.18
CA ILE A 28 10.65 1.39 -0.70
C ILE A 28 9.38 1.74 -1.48
N VAL A 29 8.48 0.79 -1.50
CA VAL A 29 7.08 0.94 -1.90
C VAL A 29 6.24 0.79 -0.63
N THR A 30 5.43 1.78 -0.29
CA THR A 30 4.63 1.75 0.94
C THR A 30 3.35 2.58 0.80
N ALA A 31 2.58 2.72 1.87
CA ALA A 31 1.37 3.52 1.94
C ALA A 31 1.25 4.23 3.30
N VAL A 32 0.35 5.20 3.40
CA VAL A 32 -0.06 5.79 4.67
C VAL A 32 -1.13 4.88 5.28
N TYR A 33 -0.82 4.26 6.42
CA TYR A 33 -1.67 3.22 7.02
C TYR A 33 -2.59 3.72 8.14
N ASP A 34 -2.34 4.91 8.66
CA ASP A 34 -3.04 5.51 9.80
C ASP A 34 -4.23 6.41 9.40
N VAL A 35 -4.56 6.46 8.11
CA VAL A 35 -5.69 7.23 7.58
C VAL A 35 -6.79 6.28 7.13
N PRO A 36 -8.06 6.47 7.57
CA PRO A 36 -9.18 5.65 7.14
C PRO A 36 -9.39 5.66 5.62
N VAL A 37 -9.91 4.53 5.09
CA VAL A 37 -10.21 4.39 3.66
C VAL A 37 -11.19 5.45 3.20
N GLY A 38 -10.85 6.14 2.12
CA GLY A 38 -11.65 7.22 1.54
C GLY A 38 -11.32 8.61 2.07
N GLU A 39 -10.59 8.73 3.17
CA GLU A 39 -10.18 10.03 3.68
C GLU A 39 -8.94 10.59 2.99
N VAL A 40 -8.77 11.92 3.08
CA VAL A 40 -7.65 12.62 2.46
C VAL A 40 -6.36 12.36 3.23
N TRP A 41 -5.33 11.88 2.54
CA TRP A 41 -3.98 11.85 3.07
C TRP A 41 -3.39 13.25 3.15
N SER A 42 -3.10 13.71 4.35
CA SER A 42 -2.53 15.05 4.55
C SER A 42 -1.08 15.11 4.07
N ARG A 43 -0.60 16.31 3.75
CA ARG A 43 0.81 16.52 3.41
C ARG A 43 1.73 16.21 4.59
N GLU A 44 1.27 16.46 5.82
CA GLU A 44 1.99 16.17 7.04
C GLU A 44 2.23 14.67 7.20
N SER A 45 1.18 13.84 7.04
CA SER A 45 1.29 12.37 7.12
C SER A 45 2.23 11.82 6.06
N ILE A 46 2.12 12.31 4.82
CA ILE A 46 3.00 11.93 3.72
C ILE A 46 4.45 12.34 3.97
N ALA A 47 4.68 13.58 4.41
CA ALA A 47 6.01 14.10 4.71
C ALA A 47 6.66 13.38 5.90
N LYS A 48 5.88 13.04 6.92
CA LYS A 48 6.34 12.23 8.08
C LYS A 48 6.86 10.88 7.60
N LEU A 49 6.06 10.17 6.78
CA LEU A 49 6.44 8.86 6.23
C LEU A 49 7.69 8.97 5.35
N LYS A 50 7.74 9.98 4.48
CA LYS A 50 8.89 10.24 3.61
C LYS A 50 10.16 10.48 4.43
N LYS A 51 10.07 11.36 5.44
CA LYS A 51 11.20 11.63 6.33
C LYS A 51 11.69 10.36 7.04
N GLN A 52 10.78 9.53 7.54
CA GLN A 52 11.13 8.27 8.21
C GLN A 52 11.94 7.34 7.30
N THR A 53 11.57 7.22 6.03
CA THR A 53 12.28 6.39 5.07
C THR A 53 13.63 6.98 4.66
N GLU A 54 13.70 8.31 4.48
CA GLU A 54 14.93 9.02 4.17
C GLU A 54 15.93 8.99 5.34
N ASP A 55 15.46 9.10 6.59
CA ASP A 55 16.29 8.95 7.80
C ASP A 55 16.92 7.54 7.88
N ALA A 56 16.25 6.52 7.34
CA ALA A 56 16.80 5.16 7.22
C ALA A 56 17.74 4.97 6.00
N GLY A 57 17.94 6.02 5.19
CA GLY A 57 18.80 5.99 4.01
C GLY A 57 18.16 5.30 2.80
N LEU A 58 16.84 5.31 2.72
CA LEU A 58 16.05 4.76 1.61
C LEU A 58 15.21 5.86 0.96
N HIS A 59 14.87 5.71 -0.32
CA HIS A 59 13.99 6.63 -1.02
C HIS A 59 12.54 6.15 -0.97
N PHE A 60 11.59 7.09 -0.86
CA PHE A 60 10.17 6.82 -0.96
C PHE A 60 9.63 7.39 -2.27
N GLU A 61 9.37 6.55 -3.25
CA GLU A 61 9.04 6.98 -4.61
C GLU A 61 7.68 6.45 -5.11
N VAL A 62 7.19 5.37 -4.52
CA VAL A 62 5.99 4.67 -5.00
C VAL A 62 5.01 4.42 -3.86
N ILE A 63 3.77 4.81 -4.08
CA ILE A 63 2.64 4.44 -3.23
C ILE A 63 2.00 3.15 -3.76
N GLU A 64 1.83 2.18 -2.88
CA GLU A 64 0.99 1.01 -3.12
C GLU A 64 0.22 0.64 -1.85
N SER A 65 -1.02 1.02 -1.77
CA SER A 65 -1.81 1.85 -2.65
C SER A 65 -2.57 2.89 -1.85
N ILE A 66 -3.13 3.92 -2.51
CA ILE A 66 -4.23 4.65 -1.90
C ILE A 66 -5.46 3.73 -1.98
N PRO A 67 -6.08 3.34 -0.84
CA PRO A 67 -7.26 2.48 -0.89
C PRO A 67 -8.43 3.17 -1.61
N VAL A 68 -9.02 2.49 -2.60
CA VAL A 68 -10.22 2.97 -3.29
C VAL A 68 -11.44 2.57 -2.47
N HIS A 69 -12.24 3.56 -2.03
CA HIS A 69 -13.44 3.31 -1.23
C HIS A 69 -14.47 2.47 -1.99
N GLU A 70 -15.20 1.58 -1.29
CA GLU A 70 -16.19 0.69 -1.93
C GLU A 70 -17.29 1.44 -2.67
N ASP A 71 -17.75 2.57 -2.16
CA ASP A 71 -18.75 3.39 -2.84
C ASP A 71 -18.29 3.84 -4.24
N ILE A 72 -16.98 4.08 -4.43
CA ILE A 72 -16.43 4.38 -5.76
C ILE A 72 -16.55 3.16 -6.66
N LYS A 73 -16.17 1.98 -6.16
CA LYS A 73 -16.15 0.74 -6.92
C LYS A 73 -17.56 0.28 -7.32
N THR A 74 -18.54 0.51 -6.46
CA THR A 74 -19.94 0.12 -6.66
C THR A 74 -20.82 1.25 -7.20
N HIS A 75 -20.27 2.46 -7.36
CA HIS A 75 -20.97 3.65 -7.81
C HIS A 75 -22.19 3.95 -6.92
N SER A 76 -22.03 3.90 -5.60
CA SER A 76 -23.08 4.06 -4.61
C SER A 76 -22.70 5.07 -3.52
N GLY A 77 -23.60 5.34 -2.60
CA GLY A 77 -23.35 6.19 -1.43
C GLY A 77 -22.76 7.55 -1.79
N GLU A 78 -21.71 7.94 -1.09
CA GLU A 78 -21.02 9.23 -1.26
C GLU A 78 -19.82 9.15 -2.23
N TYR A 79 -19.87 8.31 -3.24
CA TYR A 79 -18.76 8.06 -4.16
C TYR A 79 -18.11 9.32 -4.73
N GLN A 80 -18.86 10.40 -4.96
CA GLN A 80 -18.33 11.67 -5.47
C GLN A 80 -17.42 12.35 -4.45
N THR A 81 -17.77 12.31 -3.18
CA THR A 81 -16.94 12.81 -2.07
C THR A 81 -15.64 12.01 -1.98
N TRP A 82 -15.72 10.68 -2.07
CA TRP A 82 -14.55 9.81 -2.01
C TRP A 82 -13.64 9.97 -3.22
N ILE A 83 -14.19 10.23 -4.41
CA ILE A 83 -13.39 10.58 -5.61
C ILE A 83 -12.65 11.91 -5.38
N ALA A 84 -13.31 12.92 -4.85
CA ALA A 84 -12.66 14.21 -4.57
C ALA A 84 -11.52 14.06 -3.55
N ASN A 85 -11.73 13.28 -2.49
CA ASN A 85 -10.71 12.97 -1.49
C ASN A 85 -9.52 12.20 -2.08
N TYR A 86 -9.80 11.21 -2.93
CA TYR A 86 -8.77 10.44 -3.64
C TYR A 86 -7.91 11.35 -4.53
N GLN A 87 -8.54 12.24 -5.29
CA GLN A 87 -7.85 13.23 -6.12
C GLN A 87 -7.01 14.19 -5.26
N GLN A 88 -7.52 14.60 -4.09
CA GLN A 88 -6.76 15.48 -3.19
C GLN A 88 -5.55 14.76 -2.60
N SER A 89 -5.66 13.48 -2.27
CA SER A 89 -4.54 12.66 -1.82
C SER A 89 -3.44 12.56 -2.88
N ILE A 90 -3.82 12.34 -4.14
CA ILE A 90 -2.86 12.37 -5.28
C ILE A 90 -2.15 13.72 -5.39
N ARG A 91 -2.88 14.84 -5.28
CA ARG A 91 -2.26 16.18 -5.31
C ARG A 91 -1.29 16.40 -4.15
N ASN A 92 -1.62 15.89 -2.97
CA ASN A 92 -0.77 15.98 -1.80
C ASN A 92 0.51 15.15 -1.96
N LEU A 93 0.41 13.94 -2.54
CA LEU A 93 1.57 13.10 -2.88
C LEU A 93 2.49 13.81 -3.88
N ALA A 94 1.93 14.34 -4.97
CA ALA A 94 2.70 15.08 -5.95
C ALA A 94 3.41 16.30 -5.33
N ALA A 95 2.75 17.02 -4.42
CA ALA A 95 3.35 18.15 -3.70
C ALA A 95 4.49 17.72 -2.76
N CYS A 96 4.52 16.44 -2.32
CA CYS A 96 5.61 15.85 -1.56
C CYS A 96 6.69 15.19 -2.44
N GLY A 97 6.57 15.30 -3.77
CA GLY A 97 7.53 14.75 -4.74
C GLY A 97 7.39 13.24 -4.95
N ILE A 98 6.19 12.69 -4.75
CA ILE A 98 5.86 11.29 -5.03
C ILE A 98 4.92 11.30 -6.23
N ASP A 99 5.36 10.75 -7.35
CA ASP A 99 4.70 10.83 -8.65
C ASP A 99 4.16 9.49 -9.17
N THR A 100 4.41 8.41 -8.45
CA THR A 100 3.97 7.07 -8.82
C THR A 100 2.99 6.51 -7.79
N VAL A 101 1.77 6.25 -8.21
CA VAL A 101 0.70 5.69 -7.38
C VAL A 101 0.12 4.45 -8.06
N CYS A 102 0.24 3.31 -7.40
CA CYS A 102 -0.51 2.11 -7.76
C CYS A 102 -1.91 2.17 -7.15
N TYR A 103 -2.89 1.54 -7.78
CA TYR A 103 -4.23 1.40 -7.23
C TYR A 103 -4.80 0.02 -7.50
N ASN A 104 -5.68 -0.43 -6.63
CA ASN A 104 -6.45 -1.66 -6.79
C ASN A 104 -7.93 -1.32 -6.92
N PHE A 105 -8.58 -1.88 -7.93
CA PHE A 105 -10.00 -1.67 -8.18
C PHE A 105 -10.73 -3.02 -8.21
N MET A 106 -10.84 -3.62 -7.03
CA MET A 106 -11.46 -4.93 -6.84
C MET A 106 -12.68 -4.77 -5.93
N PRO A 107 -13.91 -4.77 -6.48
CA PRO A 107 -15.11 -4.59 -5.67
C PRO A 107 -15.36 -5.81 -4.78
N ILE A 108 -15.85 -5.57 -3.56
CA ILE A 108 -16.38 -6.52 -2.57
C ILE A 108 -15.34 -7.51 -2.03
N LEU A 109 -14.81 -8.42 -2.84
CA LEU A 109 -13.98 -9.52 -2.36
C LEU A 109 -12.50 -9.17 -2.19
N ASP A 110 -12.01 -8.17 -2.93
CA ASP A 110 -10.62 -7.69 -2.90
C ASP A 110 -9.60 -8.85 -2.86
N TRP A 111 -8.61 -8.80 -1.98
CA TRP A 111 -7.56 -9.82 -1.80
C TRP A 111 -7.99 -10.98 -0.88
N THR A 112 -9.25 -11.41 -0.95
CA THR A 112 -9.76 -12.54 -0.16
C THR A 112 -8.91 -13.79 -0.36
N ARG A 113 -8.60 -14.47 0.73
CA ARG A 113 -7.90 -15.77 0.76
C ARG A 113 -8.65 -16.74 1.64
N THR A 114 -8.70 -18.00 1.22
CA THR A 114 -9.30 -19.10 2.00
C THR A 114 -8.28 -19.83 2.86
N ASP A 115 -7.00 -19.72 2.53
CA ASP A 115 -5.89 -20.28 3.30
C ASP A 115 -4.69 -19.32 3.22
N LEU A 116 -4.16 -18.93 4.39
CA LEU A 116 -3.02 -18.03 4.52
C LEU A 116 -1.68 -18.77 4.62
N GLU A 117 -1.71 -20.08 4.77
CA GLU A 117 -0.52 -20.91 5.01
C GLU A 117 -0.53 -22.21 4.20
N TYR A 118 -1.17 -22.19 3.02
CA TYR A 118 -1.24 -23.37 2.17
C TYR A 118 0.15 -23.91 1.84
N GLN A 119 0.40 -25.15 2.24
CA GLN A 119 1.70 -25.80 2.05
C GLN A 119 1.88 -26.29 0.61
N LEU A 120 2.97 -25.89 -0.01
CA LEU A 120 3.39 -26.35 -1.34
C LEU A 120 4.24 -27.63 -1.23
N ALA A 121 4.41 -28.30 -2.38
CA ALA A 121 5.14 -29.56 -2.44
C ALA A 121 6.63 -29.46 -2.04
N ASP A 122 7.24 -28.30 -2.15
CA ASP A 122 8.60 -27.99 -1.73
C ASP A 122 8.73 -27.65 -0.23
N GLY A 123 7.61 -27.66 0.50
CA GLY A 123 7.56 -27.31 1.92
C GLY A 123 7.38 -25.82 2.21
N SER A 124 7.38 -24.95 1.23
CA SER A 124 7.09 -23.54 1.40
C SER A 124 5.58 -23.29 1.62
N LYS A 125 5.23 -22.12 2.14
CA LYS A 125 3.85 -21.70 2.33
C LYS A 125 3.47 -20.59 1.38
N ALA A 126 2.20 -20.60 0.91
CA ALA A 126 1.65 -19.59 0.02
C ALA A 126 0.23 -19.21 0.42
N LEU A 127 -0.21 -18.04 -0.04
CA LEU A 127 -1.60 -17.64 0.04
C LEU A 127 -2.41 -18.40 -1.03
N ARG A 128 -3.57 -18.93 -0.66
CA ARG A 128 -4.47 -19.64 -1.58
C ARG A 128 -5.88 -19.09 -1.53
N PHE A 129 -6.49 -18.95 -2.69
CA PHE A 129 -7.94 -18.83 -2.82
C PHE A 129 -8.51 -20.10 -3.43
N ASP A 130 -9.51 -20.68 -2.79
CA ASP A 130 -10.26 -21.85 -3.28
C ASP A 130 -11.75 -21.52 -3.25
N GLN A 131 -12.38 -21.56 -4.42
CA GLN A 131 -13.78 -21.16 -4.56
C GLN A 131 -14.74 -22.06 -3.78
N ILE A 132 -14.42 -23.35 -3.64
CA ILE A 132 -15.26 -24.31 -2.91
C ILE A 132 -15.15 -24.04 -1.41
N ALA A 133 -13.96 -23.76 -0.92
CA ALA A 133 -13.76 -23.43 0.50
C ALA A 133 -14.30 -22.05 0.88
N PHE A 134 -14.51 -21.18 -0.09
CA PHE A 134 -15.10 -19.85 0.09
C PHE A 134 -16.63 -19.88 0.15
N ALA A 135 -17.31 -20.81 -0.55
CA ALA A 135 -18.77 -20.95 -0.64
C ALA A 135 -19.36 -21.56 0.64
#